data_df7943d051d89bde2d81405babd5563c
#
_entry.id   df7943d051d89bde2d81405babd5563c
#
_cell.length_a   1.000
_cell.length_b   1.000
_cell.length_c   1.000
_cell.angle_alpha   90.00
_cell.angle_beta   90.00
_cell.angle_gamma   90.00
#
_symmetry.space_group_name_H-M   'P 1'
#
loop_
_entity.id
_entity.type
_entity.pdbx_description
1 polymer ?
#
loop_
_entity_poly.entity_id
_entity_poly.type
_entity_poly.pdbx_seq_one_letter_code
_entity_poly.pdbx_strand_id
1 'polypeptide(L)'
;MKIIATIGPNSSNKKVLFEFINNSVDILRLNFSHFYEEEFRKILSYARSIKKDISIMADLCGKKIRVYENFDKVFKVNYDEVVYFCSSDVYSIINNNDENVKIIPLSIMSDIIQKNNIEKISMKDGSMNFDVIDKDKIFLKAISKNSGVIRKGKGCNIPGIDLGESVLSEKDKISLKWAINNNINIISQSYVETSKDILNIREYIKTINGNLKDIKIFSKIETQLALRNYKEIISCSDGIIIARGDLVPECGLITSVEEEFDLLRNLKSSNYNKDIIIATHILDSMKNGFSSTISELESIYTFINSGVTGFLLAGETSVGKKPVETVKLLKQLIRAYEK
;
A
#
# COMPACT_ATOMS: atom_id res chain seq x y z
N MET A 1 -11.76 -2.38 18.93
CA MET A 1 -11.06 -1.98 17.66
C MET A 1 -10.31 -3.18 17.06
N LYS A 2 -10.12 -3.21 15.74
CA LYS A 2 -9.42 -4.28 15.01
C LYS A 2 -7.92 -4.07 14.95
N ILE A 3 -7.16 -5.17 15.10
CA ILE A 3 -5.71 -5.20 14.85
C ILE A 3 -5.46 -6.05 13.62
N ILE A 4 -4.87 -5.46 12.58
CA ILE A 4 -4.48 -6.13 11.35
C ILE A 4 -2.94 -6.21 11.34
N ALA A 5 -2.38 -7.42 11.25
CA ALA A 5 -0.94 -7.63 11.21
C ALA A 5 -0.49 -8.16 9.85
N THR A 6 0.46 -7.47 9.21
CA THR A 6 1.06 -7.95 7.97
C THR A 6 2.04 -9.07 8.26
N ILE A 7 1.89 -10.17 7.55
CA ILE A 7 2.78 -11.31 7.65
C ILE A 7 3.91 -11.16 6.62
N GLY A 8 5.12 -11.41 7.08
CA GLY A 8 6.33 -11.33 6.26
C GLY A 8 7.49 -12.09 6.89
N PRO A 9 8.75 -11.88 6.45
CA PRO A 9 9.91 -12.68 6.84
C PRO A 9 10.07 -12.90 8.35
N ASN A 10 9.78 -11.89 9.17
CA ASN A 10 9.94 -11.99 10.62
C ASN A 10 8.70 -12.51 11.37
N SER A 11 7.61 -12.77 10.66
CA SER A 11 6.35 -13.21 11.27
C SER A 11 5.67 -14.42 10.61
N SER A 12 6.26 -15.00 9.55
CA SER A 12 5.67 -16.13 8.81
C SER A 12 5.80 -17.49 9.53
N ASN A 13 6.54 -17.58 10.63
CA ASN A 13 6.71 -18.82 11.36
C ASN A 13 5.54 -19.08 12.34
N LYS A 14 5.29 -20.38 12.61
CA LYS A 14 4.14 -20.82 13.42
C LYS A 14 4.12 -20.21 14.84
N LYS A 15 5.28 -19.98 15.45
CA LYS A 15 5.40 -19.44 16.82
C LYS A 15 4.90 -17.99 16.86
N VAL A 16 5.34 -17.15 15.92
CA VAL A 16 4.92 -15.74 15.86
C VAL A 16 3.45 -15.62 15.49
N LEU A 17 2.95 -16.45 14.56
CA LEU A 17 1.52 -16.49 14.22
C LEU A 17 0.66 -16.88 15.43
N PHE A 18 1.09 -17.85 16.24
CA PHE A 18 0.43 -18.22 17.48
C PHE A 18 0.39 -17.05 18.47
N GLU A 19 1.51 -16.33 18.66
CA GLU A 19 1.56 -15.15 19.51
C GLU A 19 0.64 -14.03 18.98
N PHE A 20 0.59 -13.80 17.67
CA PHE A 20 -0.31 -12.79 17.07
C PHE A 20 -1.78 -13.11 17.36
N ILE A 21 -2.21 -14.32 17.06
CA ILE A 21 -3.60 -14.74 17.23
C ILE A 21 -4.01 -14.70 18.73
N ASN A 22 -3.14 -15.14 19.63
CA ASN A 22 -3.40 -15.10 21.07
C ASN A 22 -3.35 -13.67 21.65
N ASN A 23 -2.67 -12.75 20.99
CA ASN A 23 -2.66 -11.33 21.38
C ASN A 23 -3.71 -10.50 20.64
N SER A 24 -4.78 -11.18 20.13
CA SER A 24 -5.95 -10.51 19.55
C SER A 24 -5.67 -9.79 18.23
N VAL A 25 -4.78 -10.33 17.39
CA VAL A 25 -4.77 -9.96 15.98
C VAL A 25 -6.04 -10.53 15.36
N ASP A 26 -6.86 -9.66 14.80
CA ASP A 26 -8.16 -10.02 14.21
C ASP A 26 -8.00 -10.48 12.76
N ILE A 27 -7.07 -9.87 12.03
CA ILE A 27 -6.86 -10.13 10.59
C ILE A 27 -5.37 -10.26 10.31
N LEU A 28 -4.97 -11.34 9.65
CA LEU A 28 -3.64 -11.51 9.10
C LEU A 28 -3.62 -10.99 7.65
N ARG A 29 -2.79 -9.99 7.36
CA ARG A 29 -2.67 -9.41 6.02
C ARG A 29 -1.54 -10.08 5.25
N LEU A 30 -1.84 -10.56 4.05
CA LEU A 30 -0.89 -11.03 3.04
C LEU A 30 -0.74 -9.94 1.95
N ASN A 31 0.48 -9.42 1.80
CA ASN A 31 0.77 -8.38 0.80
C ASN A 31 1.14 -9.02 -0.55
N PHE A 32 0.23 -9.00 -1.51
CA PHE A 32 0.42 -9.61 -2.83
C PHE A 32 1.41 -8.89 -3.74
N SER A 33 1.95 -7.75 -3.33
CA SER A 33 3.14 -7.18 -3.99
C SER A 33 4.37 -8.09 -3.87
N HIS A 34 4.38 -8.95 -2.84
CA HIS A 34 5.43 -9.93 -2.56
C HIS A 34 4.88 -11.36 -2.60
N PHE A 35 3.94 -11.61 -3.53
CA PHE A 35 3.28 -12.90 -3.63
C PHE A 35 4.26 -14.01 -4.00
N TYR A 36 4.36 -14.99 -3.12
CA TYR A 36 5.02 -16.27 -3.35
C TYR A 36 4.10 -17.38 -2.84
N GLU A 37 3.59 -18.17 -3.76
CA GLU A 37 2.47 -19.09 -3.51
C GLU A 37 2.76 -20.11 -2.41
N GLU A 38 3.93 -20.75 -2.43
CA GLU A 38 4.30 -21.77 -1.44
C GLU A 38 4.37 -21.20 -0.02
N GLU A 39 4.95 -19.99 0.11
CA GLU A 39 5.03 -19.32 1.42
C GLU A 39 3.63 -18.95 1.93
N PHE A 40 2.78 -18.40 1.06
CA PHE A 40 1.42 -18.01 1.44
C PHE A 40 0.57 -19.23 1.81
N ARG A 41 0.68 -20.36 1.08
CA ARG A 41 0.03 -21.64 1.47
C ARG A 41 0.48 -22.10 2.85
N LYS A 42 1.78 -22.02 3.15
CA LYS A 42 2.35 -22.39 4.45
C LYS A 42 1.82 -21.49 5.57
N ILE A 43 1.77 -20.17 5.35
CA ILE A 43 1.20 -19.21 6.30
C ILE A 43 -0.26 -19.53 6.59
N LEU A 44 -1.09 -19.75 5.54
CA LEU A 44 -2.50 -20.11 5.69
C LEU A 44 -2.67 -21.41 6.48
N SER A 45 -1.88 -22.44 6.19
CA SER A 45 -1.90 -23.72 6.90
C SER A 45 -1.59 -23.53 8.40
N TYR A 46 -0.54 -22.77 8.71
CA TYR A 46 -0.18 -22.49 10.11
C TYR A 46 -1.26 -21.68 10.82
N ALA A 47 -1.73 -20.61 10.23
CA ALA A 47 -2.75 -19.73 10.82
C ALA A 47 -4.03 -20.51 11.14
N ARG A 48 -4.55 -21.28 10.17
CA ARG A 48 -5.77 -22.08 10.33
C ARG A 48 -5.59 -23.26 11.27
N SER A 49 -4.39 -23.80 11.44
CA SER A 49 -4.10 -24.82 12.46
C SER A 49 -4.17 -24.27 13.89
N ILE A 50 -3.98 -22.95 14.08
CA ILE A 50 -4.06 -22.27 15.37
C ILE A 50 -5.52 -21.84 15.63
N LYS A 51 -6.13 -21.19 14.65
CA LYS A 51 -7.51 -20.70 14.70
C LYS A 51 -8.17 -20.91 13.33
N LYS A 52 -9.09 -21.86 13.23
CA LYS A 52 -9.70 -22.30 11.96
C LYS A 52 -10.37 -21.18 11.19
N ASP A 53 -11.00 -20.25 11.89
CA ASP A 53 -11.79 -19.13 11.38
C ASP A 53 -11.06 -17.78 11.44
N ILE A 54 -9.71 -17.79 11.56
CA ILE A 54 -8.93 -16.55 11.52
C ILE A 54 -9.15 -15.83 10.20
N SER A 55 -9.46 -14.55 10.28
CA SER A 55 -9.63 -13.72 9.10
C SER A 55 -8.30 -13.43 8.41
N ILE A 56 -8.29 -13.58 7.09
CA ILE A 56 -7.13 -13.30 6.24
C ILE A 56 -7.51 -12.20 5.26
N MET A 57 -6.62 -11.24 5.08
CA MET A 57 -6.76 -10.16 4.09
C MET A 57 -5.74 -10.36 2.98
N ALA A 58 -6.21 -10.42 1.74
CA ALA A 58 -5.38 -10.32 0.55
C ALA A 58 -5.28 -8.86 0.13
N ASP A 59 -4.09 -8.27 0.24
CA ASP A 59 -3.84 -6.88 -0.16
C ASP A 59 -3.23 -6.85 -1.57
N LEU A 60 -4.04 -6.45 -2.55
CA LEU A 60 -3.71 -6.43 -3.98
C LEU A 60 -2.81 -5.25 -4.32
N CYS A 61 -2.03 -5.40 -5.40
CA CYS A 61 -1.04 -4.39 -5.81
C CYS A 61 -1.66 -3.09 -6.28
N GLY A 62 -2.80 -3.18 -6.98
CA GLY A 62 -3.41 -2.03 -7.63
C GLY A 62 -2.54 -1.43 -8.74
N LYS A 63 -2.82 -0.17 -9.06
CA LYS A 63 -2.19 0.60 -10.15
C LYS A 63 -0.82 1.19 -9.76
N LYS A 64 -0.16 0.69 -8.69
CA LYS A 64 1.11 1.27 -8.25
C LYS A 64 2.15 1.29 -9.35
N ILE A 65 2.63 2.47 -9.69
CA ILE A 65 3.77 2.64 -10.59
C ILE A 65 5.03 2.11 -9.91
N ARG A 66 5.87 1.41 -10.67
CA ARG A 66 7.13 0.86 -10.17
C ARG A 66 8.25 1.08 -11.19
N VAL A 67 9.48 0.99 -10.74
CA VAL A 67 10.59 0.75 -11.64
C VAL A 67 10.35 -0.58 -12.34
N TYR A 68 10.46 -0.58 -13.68
CA TYR A 68 10.11 -1.69 -14.56
C TYR A 68 10.74 -3.03 -14.12
N GLU A 69 9.99 -4.12 -14.16
CA GLU A 69 10.43 -5.41 -13.64
C GLU A 69 11.58 -6.03 -14.47
N ASN A 70 11.67 -5.72 -15.77
CA ASN A 70 12.78 -6.16 -16.62
C ASN A 70 13.99 -5.21 -16.58
N PHE A 71 14.00 -4.25 -15.63
CA PHE A 71 15.17 -3.43 -15.35
C PHE A 71 16.20 -4.24 -14.58
N ASP A 72 17.34 -4.55 -15.20
CA ASP A 72 18.38 -5.42 -14.67
C ASP A 72 19.51 -4.68 -13.92
N LYS A 73 19.52 -3.33 -14.04
CA LYS A 73 20.55 -2.50 -13.41
C LYS A 73 20.20 -2.18 -11.96
N VAL A 74 21.25 -2.04 -11.14
CA VAL A 74 21.18 -1.50 -9.78
C VAL A 74 22.25 -0.43 -9.67
N PHE A 75 21.84 0.81 -9.37
CA PHE A 75 22.77 1.91 -9.20
C PHE A 75 22.34 2.89 -8.11
N LYS A 76 23.31 3.62 -7.60
CA LYS A 76 23.09 4.72 -6.67
C LYS A 76 22.87 6.02 -7.45
N VAL A 77 21.87 6.78 -7.04
CA VAL A 77 21.67 8.18 -7.42
C VAL A 77 22.08 9.04 -6.24
N ASN A 78 22.82 10.10 -6.49
CA ASN A 78 23.26 11.06 -5.48
C ASN A 78 22.32 12.27 -5.46
N TYR A 79 22.42 13.07 -4.39
CA TYR A 79 21.77 14.37 -4.31
C TYR A 79 22.22 15.26 -5.48
N ASP A 80 21.28 16.00 -6.07
CA ASP A 80 21.48 16.93 -7.20
C ASP A 80 21.97 16.28 -8.51
N GLU A 81 21.88 14.96 -8.61
CA GLU A 81 22.26 14.22 -9.82
C GLU A 81 21.11 14.22 -10.83
N VAL A 82 21.47 14.43 -12.11
CA VAL A 82 20.54 14.36 -13.23
C VAL A 82 20.29 12.90 -13.59
N VAL A 83 19.02 12.52 -13.72
CA VAL A 83 18.57 11.21 -14.19
C VAL A 83 17.48 11.37 -15.24
N TYR A 84 17.21 10.31 -16.00
CA TYR A 84 16.20 10.28 -17.03
C TYR A 84 15.18 9.18 -16.72
N PHE A 85 13.90 9.52 -16.72
CA PHE A 85 12.84 8.53 -16.64
C PHE A 85 12.25 8.28 -18.02
N CYS A 86 11.87 7.03 -18.30
CA CYS A 86 11.13 6.65 -19.50
C CYS A 86 10.06 5.61 -19.18
N SER A 87 9.19 5.35 -20.14
CA SER A 87 8.20 4.27 -20.05
C SER A 87 8.82 2.89 -20.29
N SER A 88 8.11 1.83 -19.90
CA SER A 88 8.57 0.45 -20.07
C SER A 88 8.66 0.00 -21.53
N ASP A 89 7.73 0.44 -22.39
CA ASP A 89 7.73 0.17 -23.82
C ASP A 89 8.91 0.81 -24.51
N VAL A 90 9.18 2.09 -24.20
CA VAL A 90 10.36 2.82 -24.72
C VAL A 90 11.67 2.17 -24.27
N TYR A 91 11.78 1.82 -22.98
CA TYR A 91 12.99 1.18 -22.44
C TYR A 91 13.32 -0.14 -23.15
N SER A 92 12.29 -0.90 -23.55
CA SER A 92 12.45 -2.18 -24.23
C SER A 92 13.08 -2.08 -25.64
N ILE A 93 13.09 -0.88 -26.24
CA ILE A 93 13.65 -0.63 -27.57
C ILE A 93 14.90 0.25 -27.57
N ILE A 94 15.21 0.88 -26.45
CA ILE A 94 16.40 1.72 -26.32
C ILE A 94 17.64 0.86 -26.07
N ASN A 95 18.60 0.91 -26.98
CA ASN A 95 19.96 0.41 -26.74
C ASN A 95 20.77 1.47 -25.98
N ASN A 96 20.65 1.47 -24.65
CA ASN A 96 21.46 2.38 -23.82
C ASN A 96 22.84 1.78 -23.56
N ASN A 97 23.82 2.11 -24.40
CA ASN A 97 25.22 1.72 -24.24
C ASN A 97 26.05 2.77 -23.47
N ASP A 98 25.46 3.91 -23.12
CA ASP A 98 26.17 4.95 -22.35
C ASP A 98 25.98 4.70 -20.84
N GLU A 99 27.01 4.19 -20.20
CA GLU A 99 27.02 3.92 -18.76
C GLU A 99 26.95 5.21 -17.91
N ASN A 100 27.23 6.38 -18.50
CA ASN A 100 27.18 7.66 -17.79
C ASN A 100 25.76 8.21 -17.70
N VAL A 101 24.82 7.72 -18.51
CA VAL A 101 23.41 8.16 -18.50
C VAL A 101 22.56 7.21 -17.67
N LYS A 102 22.07 7.70 -16.53
CA LYS A 102 21.18 6.93 -15.64
C LYS A 102 19.73 7.03 -16.10
N ILE A 103 19.25 5.98 -16.78
CA ILE A 103 17.86 5.85 -17.23
C ILE A 103 17.11 4.94 -16.26
N ILE A 104 15.93 5.40 -15.83
CA ILE A 104 15.04 4.71 -14.87
C ILE A 104 13.70 4.44 -15.59
N PRO A 105 13.43 3.21 -16.03
CA PRO A 105 12.16 2.89 -16.66
C PRO A 105 11.04 2.72 -15.63
N LEU A 106 9.89 3.30 -15.93
CA LEU A 106 8.66 3.18 -15.15
C LEU A 106 7.72 2.16 -15.77
N SER A 107 6.95 1.44 -14.94
CA SER A 107 5.96 0.43 -15.36
C SER A 107 4.68 1.06 -15.94
N ILE A 108 4.82 2.11 -16.73
CA ILE A 108 3.75 2.79 -17.46
C ILE A 108 4.12 2.91 -18.94
N MET A 109 3.10 3.09 -19.78
CA MET A 109 3.28 3.22 -21.21
C MET A 109 3.61 4.68 -21.61
N SER A 110 4.19 4.85 -22.78
CA SER A 110 4.65 6.15 -23.27
C SER A 110 3.52 7.16 -23.44
N ASP A 111 2.34 6.73 -23.85
CA ASP A 111 1.16 7.59 -23.97
C ASP A 111 0.73 8.17 -22.61
N ILE A 112 0.86 7.42 -21.53
CA ILE A 112 0.60 7.90 -20.16
C ILE A 112 1.58 9.02 -19.80
N ILE A 113 2.88 8.82 -20.07
CA ILE A 113 3.86 9.89 -19.84
C ILE A 113 3.51 11.13 -20.69
N GLN A 114 3.16 10.93 -21.96
CA GLN A 114 2.93 12.04 -22.89
C GLN A 114 1.69 12.88 -22.54
N LYS A 115 0.60 12.26 -22.11
CA LYS A 115 -0.65 12.98 -21.80
C LYS A 115 -0.65 13.69 -20.45
N ASN A 116 0.26 13.32 -19.54
CA ASN A 116 0.34 13.90 -18.20
C ASN A 116 1.41 14.98 -18.09
N ASN A 117 1.13 16.06 -17.34
CA ASN A 117 2.15 16.99 -16.87
C ASN A 117 2.79 16.44 -15.60
N ILE A 118 4.01 15.93 -15.70
CA ILE A 118 4.73 15.28 -14.60
C ILE A 118 5.81 16.25 -14.10
N GLU A 119 5.60 16.80 -12.91
CA GLU A 119 6.53 17.76 -12.28
C GLU A 119 7.42 17.09 -11.23
N LYS A 120 6.90 16.03 -10.57
CA LYS A 120 7.60 15.33 -9.49
C LYS A 120 7.43 13.84 -9.59
N ILE A 121 8.47 13.11 -9.19
CA ILE A 121 8.44 11.66 -9.01
C ILE A 121 9.01 11.37 -7.63
N SER A 122 8.29 10.60 -6.83
CA SER A 122 8.73 10.15 -5.51
C SER A 122 8.89 8.64 -5.48
N MET A 123 9.84 8.15 -4.69
CA MET A 123 10.07 6.72 -4.48
C MET A 123 10.26 6.42 -3.00
N LYS A 124 10.04 5.17 -2.61
CA LYS A 124 10.26 4.67 -1.25
C LYS A 124 9.55 5.54 -0.21
N ASP A 125 8.22 5.64 -0.36
CA ASP A 125 7.32 6.38 0.55
C ASP A 125 7.77 7.84 0.76
N GLY A 126 8.22 8.50 -0.34
CA GLY A 126 8.65 9.90 -0.32
C GLY A 126 10.08 10.15 0.15
N SER A 127 10.87 9.12 0.49
CA SER A 127 12.26 9.31 0.93
C SER A 127 13.25 9.59 -0.20
N MET A 128 12.88 9.34 -1.46
CA MET A 128 13.62 9.76 -2.65
C MET A 128 12.69 10.59 -3.54
N ASN A 129 13.08 11.80 -3.85
CA ASN A 129 12.29 12.75 -4.64
C ASN A 129 13.09 13.24 -5.82
N PHE A 130 12.40 13.47 -6.94
CA PHE A 130 12.95 13.95 -8.18
C PHE A 130 12.07 15.08 -8.69
N ASP A 131 12.66 16.23 -9.00
CA ASP A 131 12.00 17.33 -9.70
C ASP A 131 12.23 17.16 -11.20
N VAL A 132 11.16 17.05 -11.97
CA VAL A 132 11.24 16.98 -13.43
C VAL A 132 11.48 18.39 -13.97
N ILE A 133 12.58 18.55 -14.70
CA ILE A 133 13.04 19.84 -15.21
C ILE A 133 12.84 20.00 -16.72
N ASP A 134 12.66 18.88 -17.44
CA ASP A 134 12.42 18.88 -18.87
C ASP A 134 11.71 17.59 -19.29
N LYS A 135 10.97 17.65 -20.40
CA LYS A 135 10.24 16.53 -20.97
C LYS A 135 10.30 16.58 -22.48
N ASP A 136 10.79 15.53 -23.08
CA ASP A 136 10.71 15.30 -24.52
C ASP A 136 9.75 14.13 -24.87
N LYS A 137 9.81 13.62 -26.10
CA LYS A 137 8.96 12.50 -26.55
C LYS A 137 9.32 11.15 -25.93
N ILE A 138 10.49 11.03 -25.33
CA ILE A 138 11.09 9.76 -24.87
C ILE A 138 11.33 9.80 -23.38
N PHE A 139 11.89 10.90 -22.89
CA PHE A 139 12.39 11.02 -21.53
C PHE A 139 11.75 12.14 -20.73
N LEU A 140 11.70 11.93 -19.42
CA LEU A 140 11.58 12.97 -18.42
C LEU A 140 12.97 13.17 -17.82
N LYS A 141 13.55 14.34 -18.00
CA LYS A 141 14.81 14.73 -17.36
C LYS A 141 14.50 15.25 -15.96
N ALA A 142 15.13 14.70 -14.95
CA ALA A 142 14.85 15.06 -13.56
C ALA A 142 16.11 15.21 -12.73
N ILE A 143 16.03 16.02 -11.67
CA ILE A 143 17.10 16.22 -10.69
C ILE A 143 16.69 15.53 -9.38
N SER A 144 17.60 14.71 -8.86
CA SER A 144 17.39 14.02 -7.59
C SER A 144 17.56 14.97 -6.40
N LYS A 145 16.59 14.98 -5.50
CA LYS A 145 16.61 15.76 -4.24
C LYS A 145 17.14 14.96 -3.05
N ASN A 146 17.38 13.69 -3.22
CA ASN A 146 17.88 12.80 -2.17
C ASN A 146 18.73 11.70 -2.78
N SER A 147 19.73 11.25 -2.05
CA SER A 147 20.52 10.09 -2.48
C SER A 147 19.74 8.77 -2.21
N GLY A 148 19.92 7.80 -3.10
CA GLY A 148 19.32 6.49 -2.90
C GLY A 148 19.70 5.47 -3.96
N VAL A 149 19.22 4.24 -3.83
CA VAL A 149 19.50 3.14 -4.75
C VAL A 149 18.27 2.88 -5.62
N ILE A 150 18.47 2.81 -6.92
CA ILE A 150 17.46 2.42 -7.91
C ILE A 150 17.64 0.94 -8.23
N ARG A 151 16.51 0.22 -8.26
CA ARG A 151 16.42 -1.19 -8.64
C ARG A 151 15.00 -1.50 -9.14
N LYS A 152 14.85 -2.58 -9.88
CA LYS A 152 13.54 -3.06 -10.35
C LYS A 152 12.51 -3.23 -9.23
N GLY A 153 11.25 -3.06 -9.57
CA GLY A 153 10.12 -3.26 -8.67
C GLY A 153 9.95 -2.18 -7.60
N LYS A 154 10.84 -1.18 -7.52
CA LYS A 154 10.74 -0.10 -6.54
C LYS A 154 9.51 0.75 -6.81
N GLY A 155 8.66 0.95 -5.80
CA GLY A 155 7.45 1.74 -5.91
C GLY A 155 7.73 3.21 -6.16
N CYS A 156 6.93 3.80 -7.06
CA CYS A 156 6.97 5.19 -7.46
C CYS A 156 5.60 5.83 -7.26
N ASN A 157 5.60 7.09 -6.85
CA ASN A 157 4.42 7.95 -6.79
C ASN A 157 4.65 9.14 -7.74
N ILE A 158 3.65 9.44 -8.53
CA ILE A 158 3.61 10.60 -9.43
C ILE A 158 2.32 11.33 -9.12
N PRO A 159 2.37 12.41 -8.32
CA PRO A 159 1.17 13.09 -7.85
C PRO A 159 0.26 13.53 -9.00
N GLY A 160 -1.01 13.19 -8.91
CA GLY A 160 -2.03 13.60 -9.88
C GLY A 160 -1.94 12.97 -11.27
N ILE A 161 -1.15 11.93 -11.46
CA ILE A 161 -1.07 11.24 -12.76
C ILE A 161 -2.39 10.58 -13.12
N ASP A 162 -2.87 10.81 -14.34
CA ASP A 162 -3.99 10.07 -14.91
C ASP A 162 -3.48 8.81 -15.62
N LEU A 163 -3.70 7.66 -15.02
CA LEU A 163 -3.35 6.34 -15.57
C LEU A 163 -4.39 5.80 -16.58
N GLY A 164 -5.44 6.54 -16.88
CA GLY A 164 -6.50 6.13 -17.78
C GLY A 164 -7.57 5.28 -17.10
N GLU A 165 -8.26 4.45 -17.92
CA GLU A 165 -9.36 3.64 -17.41
C GLU A 165 -8.90 2.64 -16.32
N SER A 166 -9.80 2.46 -15.37
CA SER A 166 -9.60 1.46 -14.31
C SER A 166 -9.73 0.06 -14.89
N VAL A 167 -8.60 -0.62 -15.05
CA VAL A 167 -8.55 -2.03 -15.45
C VAL A 167 -7.83 -2.82 -14.38
N LEU A 168 -8.43 -3.93 -13.94
CA LEU A 168 -7.78 -4.84 -13.01
C LEU A 168 -6.57 -5.48 -13.68
N SER A 169 -5.38 -5.30 -13.12
CA SER A 169 -4.14 -5.84 -13.68
C SER A 169 -4.15 -7.37 -13.73
N GLU A 170 -3.45 -7.98 -14.68
CA GLU A 170 -3.32 -9.44 -14.74
C GLU A 170 -2.73 -10.02 -13.45
N LYS A 171 -1.79 -9.31 -12.84
CA LYS A 171 -1.23 -9.70 -11.53
C LYS A 171 -2.30 -9.72 -10.44
N ASP A 172 -3.16 -8.71 -10.40
CA ASP A 172 -4.25 -8.66 -9.43
C ASP A 172 -5.33 -9.70 -9.72
N LYS A 173 -5.62 -10.00 -11.00
CA LYS A 173 -6.52 -11.11 -11.37
C LYS A 173 -6.01 -12.46 -10.88
N ILE A 174 -4.73 -12.75 -11.09
CA ILE A 174 -4.09 -13.99 -10.60
C ILE A 174 -4.15 -14.05 -9.07
N SER A 175 -3.80 -12.95 -8.41
CA SER A 175 -3.80 -12.82 -6.96
C SER A 175 -5.19 -13.02 -6.37
N LEU A 176 -6.19 -12.37 -6.97
CA LEU A 176 -7.58 -12.46 -6.55
C LEU A 176 -8.15 -13.87 -6.74
N LYS A 177 -7.90 -14.50 -7.90
CA LYS A 177 -8.29 -15.90 -8.16
C LYS A 177 -7.66 -16.85 -7.12
N TRP A 178 -6.38 -16.65 -6.81
CA TRP A 178 -5.71 -17.46 -5.79
C TRP A 178 -6.32 -17.23 -4.40
N ALA A 179 -6.59 -15.98 -4.03
CA ALA A 179 -7.19 -15.63 -2.75
C ALA A 179 -8.56 -16.30 -2.56
N ILE A 180 -9.43 -16.20 -3.56
CA ILE A 180 -10.78 -16.83 -3.54
C ILE A 180 -10.67 -18.36 -3.43
N ASN A 181 -9.81 -18.98 -4.23
CA ASN A 181 -9.60 -20.43 -4.20
C ASN A 181 -9.03 -20.94 -2.87
N ASN A 182 -8.41 -20.07 -2.09
CA ASN A 182 -7.89 -20.37 -0.77
C ASN A 182 -8.81 -19.87 0.37
N ASN A 183 -10.07 -19.56 0.09
CA ASN A 183 -11.06 -19.09 1.06
C ASN A 183 -10.59 -17.86 1.85
N ILE A 184 -9.98 -16.90 1.17
CA ILE A 184 -9.67 -15.57 1.71
C ILE A 184 -10.86 -14.68 1.38
N ASN A 185 -11.50 -14.13 2.40
CA ASN A 185 -12.76 -13.41 2.30
C ASN A 185 -12.63 -11.91 2.53
N ILE A 186 -11.44 -11.39 2.75
CA ILE A 186 -11.17 -9.96 2.83
C ILE A 186 -10.17 -9.59 1.74
N ILE A 187 -10.58 -8.73 0.84
CA ILE A 187 -9.74 -8.20 -0.24
C ILE A 187 -9.50 -6.73 0.05
N SER A 188 -8.25 -6.30 0.02
CA SER A 188 -7.89 -4.90 0.08
C SER A 188 -7.31 -4.48 -1.27
N GLN A 189 -7.86 -3.43 -1.88
CA GLN A 189 -7.38 -2.89 -3.15
C GLN A 189 -6.56 -1.65 -2.91
N SER A 190 -5.30 -1.69 -3.37
CA SER A 190 -4.43 -0.51 -3.38
C SER A 190 -4.78 0.42 -4.54
N TYR A 191 -4.50 1.70 -4.39
CA TYR A 191 -4.68 2.73 -5.42
C TYR A 191 -6.10 2.78 -5.99
N VAL A 192 -7.10 2.69 -5.10
CA VAL A 192 -8.49 2.95 -5.47
C VAL A 192 -8.67 4.45 -5.67
N GLU A 193 -9.14 4.85 -6.84
CA GLU A 193 -9.33 6.25 -7.20
C GLU A 193 -10.80 6.60 -7.51
N THR A 194 -11.56 5.59 -7.93
CA THR A 194 -12.98 5.73 -8.25
C THR A 194 -13.79 4.51 -7.82
N SER A 195 -15.09 4.62 -7.79
CA SER A 195 -16.01 3.49 -7.58
C SER A 195 -15.80 2.36 -8.59
N LYS A 196 -15.39 2.67 -9.83
CA LYS A 196 -15.13 1.68 -10.89
C LYS A 196 -14.03 0.68 -10.48
N ASP A 197 -13.02 1.10 -9.74
CA ASP A 197 -11.96 0.20 -9.25
C ASP A 197 -12.54 -0.96 -8.42
N ILE A 198 -13.52 -0.66 -7.57
CA ILE A 198 -14.17 -1.65 -6.72
C ILE A 198 -15.21 -2.49 -7.50
N LEU A 199 -15.95 -1.86 -8.38
CA LEU A 199 -16.93 -2.56 -9.21
C LEU A 199 -16.25 -3.60 -10.11
N ASN A 200 -15.12 -3.26 -10.72
CA ASN A 200 -14.32 -4.19 -11.53
C ASN A 200 -13.86 -5.42 -10.75
N ILE A 201 -13.45 -5.24 -9.48
CA ILE A 201 -13.11 -6.38 -8.60
C ILE A 201 -14.35 -7.25 -8.37
N ARG A 202 -15.48 -6.64 -8.04
CA ARG A 202 -16.75 -7.38 -7.80
C ARG A 202 -17.19 -8.15 -9.05
N GLU A 203 -17.07 -7.55 -10.22
CA GLU A 203 -17.38 -8.23 -11.48
C GLU A 203 -16.44 -9.39 -11.74
N TYR A 204 -15.14 -9.20 -11.58
CA TYR A 204 -14.17 -10.27 -11.77
C TYR A 204 -14.40 -11.44 -10.79
N ILE A 205 -14.72 -11.16 -9.53
CA ILE A 205 -15.07 -12.20 -8.55
C ILE A 205 -16.27 -13.04 -9.04
N LYS A 206 -17.29 -12.42 -9.63
CA LYS A 206 -18.43 -13.16 -10.22
C LYS A 206 -17.98 -14.09 -11.35
N THR A 207 -17.08 -13.63 -12.22
CA THR A 207 -16.59 -14.44 -13.35
C THR A 207 -15.82 -15.69 -12.93
N ILE A 208 -15.17 -15.64 -11.78
CA ILE A 208 -14.42 -16.79 -11.22
C ILE A 208 -15.22 -17.60 -10.19
N ASN A 209 -16.55 -17.51 -10.24
CA ASN A 209 -17.49 -18.21 -9.36
C ASN A 209 -17.32 -17.88 -7.86
N GLY A 210 -16.83 -16.69 -7.53
CA GLY A 210 -16.75 -16.22 -6.16
C GLY A 210 -18.12 -15.82 -5.61
N ASN A 211 -18.41 -16.20 -4.37
CA ASN A 211 -19.63 -15.75 -3.68
C ASN A 211 -19.40 -14.36 -3.07
N LEU A 212 -19.92 -13.31 -3.71
CA LEU A 212 -19.77 -11.93 -3.25
C LEU A 212 -20.33 -11.66 -1.86
N LYS A 213 -21.29 -12.46 -1.38
CA LYS A 213 -21.89 -12.28 -0.04
C LYS A 213 -20.89 -12.53 1.08
N ASP A 214 -19.90 -13.38 0.82
CA ASP A 214 -18.90 -13.79 1.80
C ASP A 214 -17.59 -12.99 1.68
N ILE A 215 -17.49 -12.07 0.69
CA ILE A 215 -16.26 -11.33 0.39
C ILE A 215 -16.44 -9.86 0.74
N LYS A 216 -15.58 -9.35 1.61
CA LYS A 216 -15.48 -7.93 1.93
C LYS A 216 -14.36 -7.28 1.11
N ILE A 217 -14.65 -6.12 0.52
CA ILE A 217 -13.68 -5.34 -0.25
C ILE A 217 -13.40 -4.05 0.49
N PHE A 218 -12.13 -3.87 0.87
CA PHE A 218 -11.61 -2.68 1.49
C PHE A 218 -10.88 -1.83 0.46
N SER A 219 -11.21 -0.56 0.38
CA SER A 219 -10.54 0.40 -0.50
C SER A 219 -9.43 1.11 0.24
N LYS A 220 -8.24 1.16 -0.36
CA LYS A 220 -7.15 1.97 0.19
C LYS A 220 -7.23 3.39 -0.37
N ILE A 221 -7.37 4.36 0.52
CA ILE A 221 -7.35 5.80 0.23
C ILE A 221 -5.91 6.26 0.41
N GLU A 222 -5.22 6.49 -0.70
CA GLU A 222 -3.77 6.75 -0.72
C GLU A 222 -3.32 7.67 -1.86
N THR A 223 -4.28 8.26 -2.62
CA THR A 223 -4.01 9.23 -3.69
C THR A 223 -4.88 10.47 -3.53
N GLN A 224 -4.47 11.59 -4.15
CA GLN A 224 -5.29 12.81 -4.18
C GLN A 224 -6.67 12.57 -4.80
N LEU A 225 -6.72 11.75 -5.87
CA LEU A 225 -7.97 11.45 -6.55
C LEU A 225 -8.90 10.61 -5.67
N ALA A 226 -8.36 9.67 -4.91
CA ALA A 226 -9.13 8.92 -3.92
C ALA A 226 -9.77 9.82 -2.86
N LEU A 227 -9.03 10.81 -2.36
CA LEU A 227 -9.55 11.80 -1.40
C LEU A 227 -10.68 12.64 -1.99
N ARG A 228 -10.56 13.06 -3.25
CA ARG A 228 -11.65 13.82 -3.93
C ARG A 228 -12.90 12.96 -4.14
N ASN A 229 -12.72 11.69 -4.48
CA ASN A 229 -13.79 10.75 -4.83
C ASN A 229 -14.24 9.86 -3.66
N TYR A 230 -13.80 10.15 -2.42
CA TYR A 230 -14.02 9.24 -1.29
C TYR A 230 -15.49 8.85 -1.10
N LYS A 231 -16.45 9.75 -1.35
CA LYS A 231 -17.88 9.49 -1.18
C LYS A 231 -18.39 8.36 -2.06
N GLU A 232 -18.00 8.34 -3.33
CA GLU A 232 -18.39 7.26 -4.24
C GLU A 232 -17.62 5.95 -3.90
N ILE A 233 -16.36 6.06 -3.51
CA ILE A 233 -15.54 4.90 -3.12
C ILE A 233 -16.16 4.22 -1.90
N ILE A 234 -16.47 4.95 -0.84
CA ILE A 234 -17.03 4.37 0.39
C ILE A 234 -18.42 3.75 0.18
N SER A 235 -19.19 4.24 -0.79
CA SER A 235 -20.51 3.66 -1.10
C SER A 235 -20.40 2.22 -1.62
N CYS A 236 -19.37 1.93 -2.40
CA CYS A 236 -19.11 0.62 -3.02
C CYS A 236 -18.22 -0.31 -2.18
N SER A 237 -17.56 0.20 -1.13
CA SER A 237 -16.62 -0.52 -0.29
C SER A 237 -17.29 -1.10 0.97
N ASP A 238 -16.72 -2.17 1.52
CA ASP A 238 -17.15 -2.76 2.79
C ASP A 238 -16.34 -2.21 3.98
N GLY A 239 -15.30 -1.43 3.71
CA GLY A 239 -14.45 -0.71 4.63
C GLY A 239 -13.41 0.10 3.87
N ILE A 240 -12.68 0.95 4.56
CA ILE A 240 -11.58 1.73 4.00
C ILE A 240 -10.31 1.59 4.82
N ILE A 241 -9.19 1.75 4.14
CA ILE A 241 -7.86 1.80 4.75
C ILE A 241 -7.20 3.11 4.32
N ILE A 242 -6.93 4.00 5.25
CA ILE A 242 -6.16 5.21 4.99
C ILE A 242 -4.68 4.83 5.07
N ALA A 243 -4.00 4.79 3.92
CA ALA A 243 -2.63 4.31 3.80
C ALA A 243 -1.65 5.49 3.69
N ARG A 244 -1.19 5.97 4.85
CA ARG A 244 -0.38 7.19 5.01
C ARG A 244 0.96 7.16 4.27
N GLY A 245 1.55 5.97 4.10
CA GLY A 245 2.83 5.82 3.41
C GLY A 245 2.84 6.29 1.96
N ASP A 246 1.73 6.07 1.23
CA ASP A 246 1.56 6.54 -0.14
C ASP A 246 0.88 7.91 -0.21
N LEU A 247 0.05 8.24 0.78
CA LEU A 247 -0.66 9.52 0.83
C LEU A 247 0.31 10.72 0.96
N VAL A 248 1.38 10.57 1.73
CA VAL A 248 2.39 11.62 1.90
C VAL A 248 3.08 12.00 0.58
N PRO A 249 3.65 11.09 -0.21
CA PRO A 249 4.23 11.46 -1.50
C PRO A 249 3.21 11.94 -2.54
N GLU A 250 1.93 11.60 -2.39
CA GLU A 250 0.85 12.06 -3.28
C GLU A 250 0.37 13.48 -2.97
N CYS A 251 0.24 13.84 -1.69
CA CYS A 251 -0.35 15.11 -1.25
C CYS A 251 0.68 16.11 -0.71
N GLY A 252 1.89 15.64 -0.40
CA GLY A 252 2.85 16.39 0.41
C GLY A 252 2.62 16.22 1.91
N LEU A 253 3.68 16.44 2.69
CA LEU A 253 3.69 16.11 4.13
C LEU A 253 2.64 16.88 4.94
N ILE A 254 2.48 18.17 4.69
CA ILE A 254 1.53 19.02 5.44
C ILE A 254 0.11 18.68 5.04
N THR A 255 -0.18 18.73 3.75
CA THR A 255 -1.53 18.52 3.20
C THR A 255 -2.05 17.11 3.47
N SER A 256 -1.17 16.09 3.48
CA SER A 256 -1.61 14.72 3.77
C SER A 256 -2.20 14.56 5.17
N VAL A 257 -1.68 15.28 6.16
CA VAL A 257 -2.22 15.27 7.53
C VAL A 257 -3.57 16.00 7.61
N GLU A 258 -3.70 17.15 6.96
CA GLU A 258 -4.95 17.92 6.90
C GLU A 258 -6.06 17.08 6.23
N GLU A 259 -5.79 16.52 5.08
CA GLU A 259 -6.72 15.70 4.29
C GLU A 259 -7.14 14.41 5.04
N GLU A 260 -6.20 13.76 5.72
CA GLU A 260 -6.50 12.58 6.55
C GLU A 260 -7.52 12.91 7.64
N PHE A 261 -7.30 13.99 8.40
CA PHE A 261 -8.22 14.37 9.47
C PHE A 261 -9.53 14.98 8.95
N ASP A 262 -9.53 15.65 7.80
CA ASP A 262 -10.75 16.11 7.13
C ASP A 262 -11.62 14.92 6.68
N LEU A 263 -11.00 13.90 6.11
CA LEU A 263 -11.69 12.67 5.74
C LEU A 263 -12.31 12.00 7.00
N LEU A 264 -11.55 11.88 8.08
CA LEU A 264 -12.05 11.28 9.33
C LEU A 264 -13.22 12.09 9.93
N ARG A 265 -13.15 13.44 9.94
CA ARG A 265 -14.24 14.31 10.38
C ARG A 265 -15.49 14.10 9.53
N ASN A 266 -15.34 14.04 8.21
CA ASN A 266 -16.44 13.83 7.28
C ASN A 266 -17.09 12.45 7.44
N LEU A 267 -16.32 11.40 7.64
CA LEU A 267 -16.83 10.06 7.90
C LEU A 267 -17.59 9.98 9.22
N LYS A 268 -17.07 10.58 10.27
CA LYS A 268 -17.73 10.65 11.58
C LYS A 268 -19.05 11.42 11.51
N SER A 269 -19.08 12.58 10.83
CA SER A 269 -20.28 13.41 10.69
C SER A 269 -21.36 12.77 9.84
N SER A 270 -20.99 11.92 8.86
CA SER A 270 -21.91 11.19 8.00
C SER A 270 -22.44 9.88 8.61
N ASN A 271 -22.10 9.59 9.88
CA ASN A 271 -22.42 8.33 10.55
C ASN A 271 -21.98 7.08 9.73
N TYR A 272 -20.81 7.16 9.10
CA TYR A 272 -20.25 6.03 8.37
C TYR A 272 -20.02 4.85 9.34
N ASN A 273 -20.67 3.73 9.07
CA ASN A 273 -20.77 2.59 10.00
C ASN A 273 -19.95 1.36 9.59
N LYS A 274 -19.10 1.51 8.56
CA LYS A 274 -18.18 0.46 8.12
C LYS A 274 -16.79 0.68 8.72
N ASP A 275 -15.91 -0.29 8.50
CA ASP A 275 -14.55 -0.21 9.04
C ASP A 275 -13.73 0.95 8.48
N ILE A 276 -13.05 1.68 9.36
CA ILE A 276 -12.06 2.72 9.06
C ILE A 276 -10.74 2.28 9.68
N ILE A 277 -9.77 1.92 8.85
CA ILE A 277 -8.47 1.40 9.28
C ILE A 277 -7.37 2.40 8.95
N ILE A 278 -6.52 2.72 9.92
CA ILE A 278 -5.28 3.48 9.68
C ILE A 278 -4.14 2.52 9.43
N ALA A 279 -3.38 2.75 8.36
CA ALA A 279 -2.24 1.93 7.96
C ALA A 279 -0.96 2.74 7.83
N THR A 280 0.16 2.08 8.12
CA THR A 280 1.53 2.61 8.05
C THR A 280 1.85 3.68 9.09
N HIS A 281 3.13 3.76 9.49
CA HIS A 281 3.63 4.72 10.49
C HIS A 281 2.86 4.71 11.81
N ILE A 282 2.48 3.51 12.31
CA ILE A 282 1.75 3.38 13.58
C ILE A 282 2.72 3.29 14.76
N LEU A 283 3.66 2.34 14.71
CA LEU A 283 4.71 2.12 15.72
C LEU A 283 6.06 1.86 15.01
N ASP A 284 6.44 2.74 14.10
CA ASP A 284 7.62 2.60 13.23
C ASP A 284 8.94 2.50 14.00
N SER A 285 9.04 3.14 15.16
CA SER A 285 10.22 3.03 16.02
C SER A 285 10.48 1.58 16.43
N MET A 286 9.43 0.80 16.71
CA MET A 286 9.51 -0.60 17.07
C MET A 286 9.97 -1.50 15.92
N LYS A 287 9.70 -1.12 14.67
CA LYS A 287 10.23 -1.78 13.48
C LYS A 287 11.76 -1.90 13.51
N ASN A 288 12.42 -0.85 13.98
CA ASN A 288 13.88 -0.81 14.11
C ASN A 288 14.39 -1.41 15.43
N GLY A 289 13.50 -1.87 16.31
CA GLY A 289 13.81 -2.47 17.60
C GLY A 289 13.91 -1.47 18.76
N PHE A 290 13.56 -0.20 18.51
CA PHE A 290 13.49 0.83 19.57
C PHE A 290 12.19 0.70 20.38
N SER A 291 12.07 1.48 21.43
CA SER A 291 10.82 1.68 22.13
C SER A 291 9.92 2.64 21.35
N SER A 292 8.60 2.55 21.53
CA SER A 292 7.65 3.53 20.98
C SER A 292 7.93 4.93 21.50
N THR A 293 7.65 5.91 20.66
CA THR A 293 7.79 7.33 21.00
C THR A 293 6.47 7.91 21.52
N ILE A 294 6.53 9.01 22.27
CA ILE A 294 5.32 9.70 22.74
C ILE A 294 4.44 10.13 21.55
N SER A 295 5.05 10.60 20.46
CA SER A 295 4.32 11.03 19.25
C SER A 295 3.54 9.89 18.60
N GLU A 296 4.06 8.65 18.61
CA GLU A 296 3.32 7.48 18.12
C GLU A 296 2.12 7.17 19.03
N LEU A 297 2.27 7.29 20.34
CA LEU A 297 1.18 7.08 21.29
C LEU A 297 0.09 8.15 21.15
N GLU A 298 0.49 9.41 21.02
CA GLU A 298 -0.42 10.56 20.77
C GLU A 298 -1.18 10.40 19.47
N SER A 299 -0.51 9.92 18.40
CA SER A 299 -1.16 9.64 17.13
C SER A 299 -2.23 8.55 17.27
N ILE A 300 -1.91 7.43 17.94
CA ILE A 300 -2.87 6.34 18.18
C ILE A 300 -4.06 6.84 19.00
N TYR A 301 -3.81 7.60 20.08
CA TYR A 301 -4.86 8.22 20.89
C TYR A 301 -5.78 9.10 20.04
N THR A 302 -5.20 9.97 19.21
CA THR A 302 -5.94 10.88 18.34
C THR A 302 -6.81 10.14 17.34
N PHE A 303 -6.29 9.09 16.69
CA PHE A 303 -7.05 8.28 15.76
C PHE A 303 -8.23 7.55 16.41
N ILE A 304 -8.03 6.98 17.61
CA ILE A 304 -9.09 6.34 18.36
C ILE A 304 -10.22 7.34 18.63
N ASN A 305 -9.90 8.54 19.10
CA ASN A 305 -10.89 9.60 19.35
C ASN A 305 -11.52 10.18 18.07
N SER A 306 -10.89 10.01 16.91
CA SER A 306 -11.42 10.43 15.61
C SER A 306 -12.41 9.41 14.99
N GLY A 307 -12.67 8.27 15.66
CA GLY A 307 -13.64 7.29 15.20
C GLY A 307 -13.08 6.20 14.30
N VAL A 308 -11.76 6.01 14.31
CA VAL A 308 -11.10 4.89 13.63
C VAL A 308 -11.52 3.57 14.29
N THR A 309 -11.72 2.51 13.49
CA THR A 309 -12.18 1.20 13.98
C THR A 309 -11.07 0.16 14.07
N GLY A 310 -9.86 0.48 13.57
CA GLY A 310 -8.72 -0.42 13.65
C GLY A 310 -7.44 0.13 13.08
N PHE A 311 -6.37 -0.62 13.30
CA PHE A 311 -5.01 -0.30 12.86
C PHE A 311 -4.41 -1.45 12.06
N LEU A 312 -3.68 -1.13 10.99
CA LEU A 312 -2.93 -2.07 10.18
C LEU A 312 -1.43 -1.84 10.38
N LEU A 313 -0.78 -2.78 11.05
CA LEU A 313 0.67 -2.85 11.21
C LEU A 313 1.27 -3.44 9.93
N ALA A 314 2.12 -2.69 9.26
CA ALA A 314 2.74 -3.07 7.98
C ALA A 314 4.16 -3.60 8.16
N GLY A 315 5.15 -2.72 8.09
CA GLY A 315 6.56 -3.05 8.26
C GLY A 315 6.89 -3.51 9.68
N GLU A 316 6.18 -2.99 10.67
CA GLU A 316 6.36 -3.27 12.09
C GLU A 316 6.22 -4.76 12.41
N THR A 317 5.30 -5.44 11.73
CA THR A 317 5.05 -6.87 11.95
C THR A 317 5.66 -7.76 10.88
N SER A 318 5.87 -7.28 9.65
CA SER A 318 6.38 -8.12 8.55
C SER A 318 7.90 -8.28 8.57
N VAL A 319 8.65 -7.19 8.75
CA VAL A 319 10.13 -7.13 8.75
C VAL A 319 10.70 -6.54 10.04
N GLY A 320 9.84 -6.06 10.94
CA GLY A 320 10.24 -5.44 12.20
C GLY A 320 10.99 -6.41 13.11
N LYS A 321 11.87 -5.86 13.96
CA LYS A 321 12.69 -6.65 14.89
C LYS A 321 11.89 -7.15 16.10
N LYS A 322 10.76 -6.53 16.42
CA LYS A 322 9.93 -6.85 17.60
C LYS A 322 8.44 -7.01 17.24
N PRO A 323 8.09 -7.92 16.30
CA PRO A 323 6.71 -7.99 15.78
C PRO A 323 5.67 -8.33 16.84
N VAL A 324 5.98 -9.24 17.77
CA VAL A 324 5.05 -9.68 18.83
C VAL A 324 4.85 -8.57 19.87
N GLU A 325 5.94 -7.92 20.28
CA GLU A 325 5.90 -6.81 21.24
C GLU A 325 5.12 -5.63 20.69
N THR A 326 5.23 -5.36 19.37
CA THR A 326 4.48 -4.31 18.69
C THR A 326 2.97 -4.58 18.76
N VAL A 327 2.54 -5.81 18.49
CA VAL A 327 1.12 -6.21 18.62
C VAL A 327 0.65 -6.08 20.06
N LYS A 328 1.44 -6.55 21.03
CA LYS A 328 1.11 -6.47 22.46
C LYS A 328 0.95 -5.03 22.92
N LEU A 329 1.85 -4.14 22.52
CA LEU A 329 1.76 -2.72 22.85
C LEU A 329 0.52 -2.09 22.22
N LEU A 330 0.27 -2.29 20.92
CA LEU A 330 -0.92 -1.74 20.26
C LEU A 330 -2.22 -2.20 20.96
N LYS A 331 -2.30 -3.47 21.34
CA LYS A 331 -3.43 -3.99 22.11
C LYS A 331 -3.60 -3.29 23.46
N GLN A 332 -2.50 -3.03 24.17
CA GLN A 332 -2.54 -2.29 25.46
C GLN A 332 -3.02 -0.86 25.27
N LEU A 333 -2.51 -0.15 24.24
CA LEU A 333 -2.91 1.21 23.92
C LEU A 333 -4.40 1.30 23.55
N ILE A 334 -4.89 0.39 22.70
CA ILE A 334 -6.30 0.32 22.35
C ILE A 334 -7.15 0.16 23.62
N ARG A 335 -6.81 -0.78 24.51
CA ARG A 335 -7.55 -1.00 25.76
C ARG A 335 -7.52 0.21 26.71
N ALA A 336 -6.43 0.94 26.71
CA ALA A 336 -6.28 2.12 27.58
C ALA A 336 -7.05 3.34 27.03
N TYR A 337 -7.16 3.47 25.72
CA TYR A 337 -7.69 4.66 25.06
C TYR A 337 -9.13 4.50 24.54
N GLU A 338 -9.57 3.27 24.28
CA GLU A 338 -10.96 2.95 23.92
C GLU A 338 -11.82 2.99 25.20
N LYS A 339 -12.60 4.09 25.36
CA LYS A 339 -13.46 4.34 26.53
C LYS A 339 -14.89 3.84 26.29
#